data_37d84a0197acbaee1f6870288b7f7f78
#
_entry.id   37d84a0197acbaee1f6870288b7f7f78
#
_cell.length_a   1.000
_cell.length_b   1.000
_cell.length_c   1.000
_cell.angle_alpha   90.00
_cell.angle_beta   90.00
_cell.angle_gamma   90.00
#
_symmetry.space_group_name_H-M   'P 1'
#
loop_
_entity.id
_entity.type
_entity.pdbx_description
1 polymer ?
#
loop_
_entity_poly.entity_id
_entity_poly.type
_entity_poly.pdbx_seq_one_letter_code
_entity_poly.pdbx_strand_id
1 'polypeptide(L)'
;GFIRIENATVQIANRIFETRLYNYFLTLPEVQNGEMYKLALRGRNQFIREGKLDMRLLLEKFTVHFDDIYGDRDEKFVEEDGRRYFMLYLKPIINGTGNYYVEARTRNQERTDLIIDYLGTQYIVEMKVWHGKAYNERGEEQLKDYLEYYHLKEGYMLSFNFNKKKEIGVKEIKIGDKTLIEAVV
;
A
#
# COMPACT_ATOMS: atom_id res chain seq x y z
N GLY A 1 21.28 -16.66 -9.93
CA GLY A 1 20.54 -17.16 -8.77
C GLY A 1 19.33 -16.30 -8.46
N PHE A 2 18.42 -16.80 -7.64
CA PHE A 2 17.23 -16.07 -7.20
C PHE A 2 17.52 -15.07 -6.08
N ILE A 3 18.62 -15.27 -5.38
CA ILE A 3 19.04 -14.42 -4.26
C ILE A 3 20.45 -13.88 -4.48
N ARG A 4 20.74 -12.73 -3.88
CA ARG A 4 22.07 -12.14 -3.75
C ARG A 4 22.36 -11.82 -2.28
N ILE A 5 23.62 -11.73 -1.92
CA ILE A 5 24.05 -11.30 -0.60
C ILE A 5 24.65 -9.90 -0.75
N GLU A 6 24.11 -8.94 -0.06
CA GLU A 6 24.58 -7.56 -0.05
C GLU A 6 24.61 -7.06 1.40
N ASN A 7 25.77 -6.55 1.85
CA ASN A 7 25.97 -6.09 3.22
C ASN A 7 25.57 -7.13 4.30
N ALA A 8 25.93 -8.40 4.10
CA ALA A 8 25.59 -9.54 4.94
C ALA A 8 24.06 -9.82 5.07
N THR A 9 23.25 -9.21 4.22
CA THR A 9 21.79 -9.42 4.14
C THR A 9 21.46 -10.19 2.88
N VAL A 10 20.61 -11.20 3.00
CA VAL A 10 20.07 -11.94 1.87
C VAL A 10 18.98 -11.12 1.22
N GLN A 11 19.11 -10.86 -0.06
CA GLN A 11 18.14 -10.11 -0.87
C GLN A 11 17.72 -10.91 -2.09
N ILE A 12 16.54 -10.63 -2.62
CA ILE A 12 16.10 -11.19 -3.90
C ILE A 12 16.93 -10.55 -5.02
N ALA A 13 17.42 -11.37 -5.94
CA ALA A 13 18.39 -10.94 -6.96
C ALA A 13 17.85 -9.89 -7.93
N ASN A 14 16.58 -9.94 -8.25
CA ASN A 14 15.92 -8.95 -9.10
C ASN A 14 14.42 -8.90 -8.87
N ARG A 15 13.78 -7.85 -9.41
CA ARG A 15 12.38 -7.55 -9.24
C ARG A 15 11.41 -8.54 -9.86
N ILE A 16 11.78 -9.18 -10.93
CA ILE A 16 10.92 -10.19 -11.57
C ILE A 16 10.71 -11.33 -10.58
N PHE A 17 11.77 -11.77 -9.91
CA PHE A 17 11.66 -12.80 -8.87
C PHE A 17 10.91 -12.29 -7.64
N GLU A 18 11.14 -11.07 -7.23
CA GLU A 18 10.42 -10.44 -6.12
C GLU A 18 8.90 -10.42 -6.38
N THR A 19 8.48 -9.86 -7.51
CA THR A 19 7.07 -9.82 -7.92
C THR A 19 6.47 -11.23 -8.02
N ARG A 20 7.22 -12.19 -8.58
CA ARG A 20 6.80 -13.59 -8.67
C ARG A 20 6.61 -14.23 -7.31
N LEU A 21 7.52 -13.98 -6.37
CA LEU A 21 7.42 -14.49 -5.00
C LEU A 21 6.25 -13.85 -4.26
N TYR A 22 6.05 -12.53 -4.35
CA TYR A 22 4.87 -11.88 -3.79
C TYR A 22 3.58 -12.51 -4.33
N ASN A 23 3.47 -12.65 -5.66
CA ASN A 23 2.30 -13.28 -6.27
C ASN A 23 2.10 -14.72 -5.78
N TYR A 24 3.16 -15.49 -5.69
CA TYR A 24 3.12 -16.88 -5.20
C TYR A 24 2.65 -16.92 -3.73
N PHE A 25 3.26 -16.17 -2.84
CA PHE A 25 2.88 -16.14 -1.42
C PHE A 25 1.44 -15.71 -1.21
N LEU A 26 0.95 -14.73 -1.98
CA LEU A 26 -0.45 -14.29 -1.92
C LEU A 26 -1.46 -15.34 -2.44
N THR A 27 -0.99 -16.42 -3.08
CA THR A 27 -1.86 -17.55 -3.51
C THR A 27 -1.87 -18.71 -2.54
N LEU A 28 -1.00 -18.71 -1.52
CA LEU A 28 -0.95 -19.78 -0.54
C LEU A 28 -2.25 -19.86 0.27
N PRO A 29 -2.82 -21.07 0.45
CA PRO A 29 -4.06 -21.25 1.20
C PRO A 29 -3.99 -20.67 2.62
N GLU A 30 -2.85 -20.79 3.29
CA GLU A 30 -2.63 -20.26 4.64
C GLU A 30 -2.78 -18.74 4.69
N VAL A 31 -2.33 -18.07 3.65
CA VAL A 31 -2.42 -16.62 3.49
C VAL A 31 -3.84 -16.18 3.14
N GLN A 32 -4.48 -16.88 2.19
CA GLN A 32 -5.85 -16.58 1.77
C GLN A 32 -6.90 -16.97 2.82
N ASN A 33 -6.57 -17.87 3.73
CA ASN A 33 -7.41 -18.18 4.88
C ASN A 33 -7.32 -17.13 5.99
N GLY A 34 -6.40 -16.17 5.89
CA GLY A 34 -6.28 -15.05 6.81
C GLY A 34 -7.53 -14.16 6.81
N GLU A 35 -7.82 -13.57 7.96
CA GLU A 35 -9.04 -12.77 8.15
C GLU A 35 -9.07 -11.53 7.27
N MET A 36 -7.94 -10.84 7.12
CA MET A 36 -7.79 -9.67 6.25
C MET A 36 -8.20 -9.95 4.79
N TYR A 37 -7.75 -11.08 4.24
CA TYR A 37 -8.12 -11.49 2.88
C TYR A 37 -9.62 -11.80 2.76
N LYS A 38 -10.19 -12.51 3.74
CA LYS A 38 -11.62 -12.87 3.74
C LYS A 38 -12.53 -11.66 3.85
N LEU A 39 -12.18 -10.68 4.66
CA LEU A 39 -12.95 -9.43 4.81
C LEU A 39 -12.97 -8.66 3.50
N ALA A 40 -11.81 -8.51 2.85
CA ALA A 40 -11.71 -7.87 1.55
C ALA A 40 -12.50 -8.60 0.45
N LEU A 41 -12.42 -9.93 0.42
CA LEU A 41 -13.13 -10.75 -0.56
C LEU A 41 -14.66 -10.62 -0.43
N ARG A 42 -15.18 -10.64 0.79
CA ARG A 42 -16.62 -10.49 1.06
C ARG A 42 -17.17 -9.14 0.61
N GLY A 43 -16.39 -8.08 0.80
CA GLY A 43 -16.78 -6.71 0.50
C GLY A 43 -16.32 -6.19 -0.86
N ARG A 44 -15.68 -6.97 -1.72
CA ARG A 44 -14.94 -6.49 -2.89
C ARG A 44 -15.72 -5.57 -3.83
N ASN A 45 -17.01 -5.84 -4.05
CA ASN A 45 -17.81 -5.10 -5.01
C ASN A 45 -18.13 -3.66 -4.55
N GLN A 46 -18.08 -3.37 -3.26
CA GLN A 46 -18.33 -2.03 -2.74
C GLN A 46 -17.22 -1.03 -3.12
N PHE A 47 -16.01 -1.53 -3.40
CA PHE A 47 -14.85 -0.72 -3.75
C PHE A 47 -14.77 -0.34 -5.22
N ILE A 48 -15.75 -0.79 -6.02
CA ILE A 48 -15.75 -0.53 -7.47
C ILE A 48 -16.96 0.35 -7.78
N ARG A 49 -16.69 1.55 -8.29
CA ARG A 49 -17.72 2.51 -8.72
C ARG A 49 -17.41 2.96 -10.15
N GLU A 50 -18.36 2.79 -11.05
CA GLU A 50 -18.23 3.20 -12.46
C GLU A 50 -16.95 2.70 -13.14
N GLY A 51 -16.54 1.47 -12.84
CA GLY A 51 -15.33 0.85 -13.39
C GLY A 51 -14.01 1.36 -12.79
N LYS A 52 -14.05 2.15 -11.71
CA LYS A 52 -12.88 2.66 -10.99
C LYS A 52 -12.84 2.13 -9.56
N LEU A 53 -11.65 2.09 -8.97
CA LEU A 53 -11.51 1.81 -7.56
C LEU A 53 -11.87 3.06 -6.73
N ASP A 54 -12.77 2.89 -5.77
CA ASP A 54 -12.98 3.85 -4.70
C ASP A 54 -11.90 3.67 -3.64
N MET A 55 -10.73 4.25 -3.92
CA MET A 55 -9.56 4.11 -3.06
C MET A 55 -9.77 4.72 -1.68
N ARG A 56 -10.57 5.78 -1.55
CA ARG A 56 -10.88 6.37 -0.26
C ARG A 56 -11.64 5.37 0.61
N LEU A 57 -12.73 4.79 0.09
CA LEU A 57 -13.48 3.76 0.80
C LEU A 57 -12.64 2.52 1.11
N LEU A 58 -11.76 2.12 0.16
CA LEU A 58 -10.84 1.00 0.35
C LEU A 58 -9.90 1.25 1.54
N LEU A 59 -9.30 2.43 1.61
CA LEU A 59 -8.44 2.83 2.73
C LEU A 59 -9.22 2.94 4.05
N GLU A 60 -10.41 3.54 4.05
CA GLU A 60 -11.28 3.63 5.25
C GLU A 60 -11.59 2.24 5.82
N LYS A 61 -11.94 1.28 4.97
CA LYS A 61 -12.22 -0.09 5.41
C LYS A 61 -10.96 -0.86 5.81
N PHE A 62 -9.87 -0.67 5.08
CA PHE A 62 -8.58 -1.25 5.47
C PHE A 62 -8.14 -0.79 6.85
N THR A 63 -8.24 0.51 7.13
CA THR A 63 -7.87 1.12 8.41
C THR A 63 -8.61 0.45 9.58
N VAL A 64 -9.93 0.32 9.48
CA VAL A 64 -10.75 -0.34 10.51
C VAL A 64 -10.35 -1.80 10.67
N HIS A 65 -10.27 -2.55 9.58
CA HIS A 65 -9.94 -3.98 9.65
C HIS A 65 -8.53 -4.25 10.15
N PHE A 66 -7.56 -3.37 9.80
CA PHE A 66 -6.19 -3.51 10.28
C PHE A 66 -6.10 -3.26 11.78
N ASP A 67 -6.76 -2.22 12.28
CA ASP A 67 -6.78 -1.92 13.72
C ASP A 67 -7.45 -3.04 14.52
N ASP A 68 -8.59 -3.55 14.06
CA ASP A 68 -9.31 -4.67 14.69
C ASP A 68 -8.45 -5.94 14.81
N ILE A 69 -7.60 -6.22 13.80
CA ILE A 69 -6.83 -7.48 13.74
C ILE A 69 -5.43 -7.33 14.33
N TYR A 70 -4.81 -6.15 14.18
CA TYR A 70 -3.38 -5.95 14.45
C TYR A 70 -3.08 -4.78 15.40
N GLY A 71 -4.07 -3.97 15.79
CA GLY A 71 -3.87 -2.74 16.56
C GLY A 71 -3.16 -2.92 17.91
N ASP A 72 -3.34 -4.07 18.56
CA ASP A 72 -2.77 -4.38 19.87
C ASP A 72 -1.44 -5.19 19.82
N ARG A 73 -0.86 -5.37 18.63
CA ARG A 73 0.39 -6.14 18.50
C ARG A 73 1.61 -5.30 18.86
N ASP A 74 2.45 -5.85 19.76
CA ASP A 74 3.72 -5.26 20.20
C ASP A 74 4.93 -5.87 19.44
N GLU A 75 4.75 -6.20 18.17
CA GLU A 75 5.80 -6.75 17.31
C GLU A 75 6.54 -5.62 16.58
N LYS A 76 7.83 -5.85 16.31
CA LYS A 76 8.60 -4.93 15.47
C LYS A 76 7.99 -4.89 14.06
N PHE A 77 7.40 -3.75 13.71
CA PHE A 77 6.74 -3.53 12.43
C PHE A 77 7.62 -2.68 11.50
N VAL A 78 7.72 -3.07 10.25
CA VAL A 78 8.43 -2.35 9.20
C VAL A 78 7.52 -2.06 8.00
N GLU A 79 7.90 -1.13 7.13
CA GLU A 79 7.09 -0.74 5.97
C GLU A 79 6.71 -1.92 5.08
N GLU A 80 7.59 -2.92 4.95
CA GLU A 80 7.33 -4.15 4.20
C GLU A 80 6.18 -4.98 4.80
N ASP A 81 6.02 -4.99 6.12
CA ASP A 81 4.88 -5.65 6.77
C ASP A 81 3.58 -4.94 6.41
N GLY A 82 3.57 -3.61 6.48
CA GLY A 82 2.43 -2.79 6.07
C GLY A 82 2.04 -3.03 4.62
N ARG A 83 3.02 -3.05 3.73
CA ARG A 83 2.84 -3.36 2.32
C ARG A 83 2.22 -4.75 2.13
N ARG A 84 2.72 -5.75 2.83
CA ARG A 84 2.20 -7.12 2.79
C ARG A 84 0.73 -7.18 3.20
N TYR A 85 0.35 -6.57 4.33
CA TYR A 85 -1.03 -6.55 4.79
C TYR A 85 -1.96 -5.81 3.83
N PHE A 86 -1.53 -4.67 3.31
CA PHE A 86 -2.32 -3.93 2.35
C PHE A 86 -2.50 -4.71 1.04
N MET A 87 -1.47 -5.37 0.55
CA MET A 87 -1.57 -6.22 -0.65
C MET A 87 -2.47 -7.43 -0.45
N LEU A 88 -2.47 -8.04 0.76
CA LEU A 88 -3.41 -9.11 1.10
C LEU A 88 -4.86 -8.64 1.05
N TYR A 89 -5.11 -7.41 1.48
CA TYR A 89 -6.42 -6.78 1.40
C TYR A 89 -6.81 -6.41 -0.03
N LEU A 90 -5.90 -5.81 -0.78
CA LEU A 90 -6.11 -5.33 -2.14
C LEU A 90 -6.35 -6.48 -3.14
N LYS A 91 -5.56 -7.56 -3.01
CA LYS A 91 -5.53 -8.65 -4.00
C LYS A 91 -6.90 -9.22 -4.37
N PRO A 92 -7.78 -9.62 -3.44
CA PRO A 92 -9.11 -10.15 -3.79
C PRO A 92 -10.02 -9.11 -4.44
N ILE A 93 -9.80 -7.81 -4.17
CA ILE A 93 -10.60 -6.71 -4.73
C ILE A 93 -10.31 -6.53 -6.22
N ILE A 94 -9.02 -6.52 -6.60
CA ILE A 94 -8.60 -6.27 -7.98
C ILE A 94 -8.39 -7.55 -8.80
N ASN A 95 -8.52 -8.73 -8.19
CA ASN A 95 -8.20 -10.01 -8.83
C ASN A 95 -9.02 -10.25 -10.10
N GLY A 96 -8.30 -10.57 -11.18
CA GLY A 96 -8.88 -10.81 -12.51
C GLY A 96 -9.11 -9.55 -13.36
N THR A 97 -8.97 -8.35 -12.79
CA THR A 97 -9.24 -7.09 -13.49
C THR A 97 -8.07 -6.10 -13.40
N GLY A 98 -7.42 -6.02 -12.25
CA GLY A 98 -6.33 -5.08 -12.00
C GLY A 98 -4.98 -5.76 -11.80
N ASN A 99 -3.93 -4.95 -11.93
CA ASN A 99 -2.55 -5.32 -11.64
C ASN A 99 -1.97 -4.37 -10.58
N TYR A 100 -0.83 -4.76 -10.02
CA TYR A 100 -0.07 -3.90 -9.13
C TYR A 100 1.44 -4.05 -9.38
N TYR A 101 2.16 -2.99 -9.10
CA TYR A 101 3.61 -2.90 -9.26
C TYR A 101 4.21 -2.39 -7.95
N VAL A 102 4.98 -3.26 -7.29
CA VAL A 102 5.66 -2.93 -6.02
C VAL A 102 6.96 -2.21 -6.32
N GLU A 103 7.24 -1.11 -5.60
CA GLU A 103 8.46 -0.30 -5.72
C GLU A 103 8.85 0.05 -7.17
N ALA A 104 7.92 0.44 -7.99
CA ALA A 104 8.21 0.84 -9.37
C ALA A 104 9.20 2.02 -9.39
N ARG A 105 10.24 1.92 -10.21
CA ARG A 105 11.24 2.99 -10.34
C ARG A 105 10.80 4.03 -11.35
N THR A 106 10.89 5.29 -10.99
CA THR A 106 10.83 6.41 -11.90
C THR A 106 12.15 6.55 -12.69
N ARG A 107 12.17 7.40 -13.72
CA ARG A 107 13.42 7.72 -14.45
C ARG A 107 14.50 8.31 -13.55
N ASN A 108 14.12 9.02 -12.48
CA ASN A 108 15.02 9.61 -11.51
C ASN A 108 15.51 8.60 -10.44
N GLN A 109 15.24 7.30 -10.63
CA GLN A 109 15.57 6.20 -9.70
C GLN A 109 14.85 6.24 -8.35
N GLU A 110 13.89 7.13 -8.17
CA GLU A 110 12.99 7.11 -7.02
C GLU A 110 12.06 5.91 -7.11
N ARG A 111 11.59 5.42 -5.96
CA ARG A 111 10.77 4.23 -5.87
C ARG A 111 9.42 4.56 -5.23
N THR A 112 8.34 4.33 -5.97
CA THR A 112 6.99 4.29 -5.41
C THR A 112 6.79 2.97 -4.70
N ASP A 113 6.16 2.97 -3.54
CA ASP A 113 5.90 1.72 -2.81
C ASP A 113 4.94 0.81 -3.57
N LEU A 114 3.85 1.35 -4.08
CA LEU A 114 2.86 0.57 -4.81
C LEU A 114 2.15 1.42 -5.87
N ILE A 115 2.10 0.91 -7.09
CA ILE A 115 1.21 1.41 -8.14
C ILE A 115 0.14 0.34 -8.40
N ILE A 116 -1.12 0.74 -8.36
CA ILE A 116 -2.26 -0.11 -8.73
C ILE A 116 -2.75 0.36 -10.09
N ASP A 117 -2.88 -0.57 -11.04
CA ASP A 117 -3.53 -0.34 -12.33
C ASP A 117 -4.85 -1.10 -12.35
N TYR A 118 -5.95 -0.39 -12.43
CA TYR A 118 -7.28 -0.97 -12.51
C TYR A 118 -8.02 -0.42 -13.72
N LEU A 119 -8.23 -1.26 -14.72
CA LEU A 119 -8.88 -0.89 -16.00
C LEU A 119 -8.25 0.36 -16.66
N GLY A 120 -6.91 0.47 -16.61
CA GLY A 120 -6.17 1.58 -17.19
C GLY A 120 -6.15 2.86 -16.33
N THR A 121 -6.76 2.84 -15.16
CA THR A 121 -6.62 3.92 -14.17
C THR A 121 -5.54 3.55 -13.15
N GLN A 122 -4.56 4.44 -12.98
CA GLN A 122 -3.45 4.24 -12.05
C GLN A 122 -3.70 4.96 -10.74
N TYR A 123 -3.36 4.27 -9.65
CA TYR A 123 -3.42 4.76 -8.27
C TYR A 123 -2.05 4.56 -7.63
N ILE A 124 -1.46 5.62 -7.11
CA ILE A 124 -0.16 5.57 -6.43
C ILE A 124 -0.40 5.57 -4.93
N VAL A 125 0.17 4.58 -4.26
CA VAL A 125 0.10 4.44 -2.80
C VAL A 125 1.52 4.48 -2.24
N GLU A 126 1.79 5.43 -1.36
CA GLU A 126 2.99 5.52 -0.55
C GLU A 126 2.70 4.97 0.84
N MET A 127 3.63 4.23 1.41
CA MET A 127 3.46 3.59 2.72
C MET A 127 4.56 4.01 3.66
N LYS A 128 4.20 4.42 4.87
CA LYS A 128 5.17 4.88 5.87
C LYS A 128 4.85 4.30 7.25
N VAL A 129 5.90 3.92 7.98
CA VAL A 129 5.80 3.78 9.42
C VAL A 129 6.02 5.14 10.04
N TRP A 130 5.13 5.54 10.94
CA TRP A 130 5.20 6.86 11.57
C TRP A 130 6.42 7.00 12.48
N HIS A 131 7.29 7.94 12.15
CA HIS A 131 8.47 8.33 12.94
C HIS A 131 8.47 9.81 13.32
N GLY A 132 7.29 10.44 13.38
CA GLY A 132 7.11 11.84 13.70
C GLY A 132 6.72 12.70 12.50
N LYS A 133 6.28 13.94 12.80
CA LYS A 133 5.68 14.83 11.80
C LYS A 133 6.59 15.12 10.61
N ALA A 134 7.85 15.47 10.85
CA ALA A 134 8.81 15.78 9.79
C ALA A 134 9.12 14.59 8.86
N TYR A 135 8.96 13.37 9.35
CA TYR A 135 9.11 12.16 8.51
C TYR A 135 7.88 11.97 7.61
N ASN A 136 6.69 12.23 8.16
CA ASN A 136 5.44 12.13 7.40
C ASN A 136 5.36 13.18 6.30
N GLU A 137 5.73 14.45 6.60
CA GLU A 137 5.80 15.54 5.62
C GLU A 137 6.73 15.23 4.44
N ARG A 138 7.83 14.51 4.68
CA ARG A 138 8.71 14.02 3.59
C ARG A 138 8.03 12.97 2.72
N GLY A 139 7.22 12.10 3.30
CA GLY A 139 6.39 11.14 2.56
C GLY A 139 5.35 11.83 1.68
N GLU A 140 4.74 12.90 2.19
CA GLU A 140 3.79 13.72 1.44
C GLU A 140 4.45 14.41 0.22
N GLU A 141 5.64 15.01 0.40
CA GLU A 141 6.40 15.61 -0.72
C GLU A 141 6.84 14.54 -1.73
N GLN A 142 7.33 13.40 -1.28
CA GLN A 142 7.70 12.29 -2.15
C GLN A 142 6.52 11.81 -3.00
N LEU A 143 5.34 11.64 -2.39
CA LEU A 143 4.12 11.26 -3.10
C LEU A 143 3.71 12.33 -4.12
N LYS A 144 3.82 13.61 -3.78
CA LYS A 144 3.56 14.71 -4.69
C LYS A 144 4.45 14.63 -5.95
N ASP A 145 5.75 14.41 -5.77
CA ASP A 145 6.71 14.28 -6.89
C ASP A 145 6.33 13.10 -7.81
N TYR A 146 5.89 11.99 -7.24
CA TYR A 146 5.36 10.86 -8.03
C TYR A 146 4.10 11.24 -8.80
N LEU A 147 3.16 11.98 -8.17
CA LEU A 147 1.95 12.43 -8.85
C LEU A 147 2.26 13.38 -10.01
N GLU A 148 3.27 14.22 -9.89
CA GLU A 148 3.73 15.06 -10.98
C GLU A 148 4.32 14.21 -12.12
N TYR A 149 5.18 13.27 -11.79
CA TYR A 149 5.81 12.38 -12.77
C TYR A 149 4.79 11.54 -13.56
N TYR A 150 3.76 11.01 -12.88
CA TYR A 150 2.71 10.19 -13.50
C TYR A 150 1.53 11.01 -14.03
N HIS A 151 1.59 12.35 -13.96
CA HIS A 151 0.53 13.28 -14.39
C HIS A 151 -0.82 13.03 -13.70
N LEU A 152 -0.77 12.62 -12.43
CA LEU A 152 -1.95 12.38 -11.60
C LEU A 152 -2.25 13.57 -10.70
N LYS A 153 -3.52 13.71 -10.32
CA LYS A 153 -4.01 14.77 -9.43
C LYS A 153 -4.21 14.28 -8.00
N GLU A 154 -4.39 12.99 -7.82
CA GLU A 154 -4.70 12.37 -6.55
C GLU A 154 -3.75 11.22 -6.26
N GLY A 155 -3.31 11.12 -5.02
CA GLY A 155 -2.46 10.05 -4.50
C GLY A 155 -2.88 9.62 -3.11
N TYR A 156 -2.34 8.50 -2.67
CA TYR A 156 -2.75 7.84 -1.44
C TYR A 156 -1.54 7.57 -0.57
N MET A 157 -1.68 7.87 0.73
CA MET A 157 -0.66 7.56 1.72
C MET A 157 -1.24 6.69 2.82
N LEU A 158 -0.53 5.63 3.17
CA LEU A 158 -0.90 4.72 4.23
C LEU A 158 0.16 4.80 5.33
N SER A 159 -0.22 5.41 6.46
CA SER A 159 0.66 5.69 7.59
C SER A 159 0.38 4.73 8.74
N PHE A 160 1.33 3.82 9.01
CA PHE A 160 1.27 2.89 10.15
C PHE A 160 1.79 3.58 11.41
N ASN A 161 0.89 3.94 12.30
CA ASN A 161 1.21 4.70 13.52
C ASN A 161 0.90 3.87 14.77
N PHE A 162 1.94 3.49 15.50
CA PHE A 162 1.85 2.68 16.72
C PHE A 162 1.85 3.51 18.01
N ASN A 163 1.70 4.83 17.92
CA ASN A 163 1.61 5.69 19.10
C ASN A 163 0.25 5.50 19.79
N LYS A 164 0.26 5.48 21.13
CA LYS A 164 -0.95 5.31 21.96
C LYS A 164 -2.01 6.42 21.76
N LYS A 165 -1.62 7.59 21.28
CA LYS A 165 -2.50 8.76 21.05
C LYS A 165 -2.69 9.03 19.55
N LYS A 166 -2.58 8.02 18.70
CA LYS A 166 -2.85 8.18 17.26
C LYS A 166 -4.34 8.46 17.01
N GLU A 167 -4.61 9.25 15.99
CA GLU A 167 -5.95 9.41 15.44
C GLU A 167 -6.07 8.49 14.21
N ILE A 168 -6.83 7.41 14.35
CA ILE A 168 -7.10 6.46 13.27
C ILE A 168 -8.14 7.05 12.34
N GLY A 169 -7.94 6.92 11.04
CA GLY A 169 -8.91 7.37 10.06
C GLY A 169 -8.29 7.84 8.75
N VAL A 170 -9.13 8.42 7.91
CA VAL A 170 -8.74 8.92 6.59
C VAL A 170 -8.98 10.42 6.50
N LYS A 171 -7.97 11.16 6.09
CA LYS A 171 -8.02 12.60 5.89
C LYS A 171 -7.55 13.00 4.50
N GLU A 172 -7.95 14.17 4.06
CA GLU A 172 -7.53 14.78 2.81
C GLU A 172 -6.55 15.91 3.07
N ILE A 173 -5.43 15.91 2.33
CA ILE A 173 -4.37 16.92 2.41
C ILE A 173 -4.23 17.54 1.02
N LYS A 174 -4.24 18.87 0.96
CA LYS A 174 -3.98 19.62 -0.28
C LYS A 174 -2.54 20.08 -0.32
N ILE A 175 -1.82 19.72 -1.38
CA ILE A 175 -0.44 20.18 -1.62
C ILE A 175 -0.39 20.78 -3.04
N GLY A 176 -0.46 22.11 -3.12
CA GLY A 176 -0.56 22.79 -4.40
C GLY A 176 -1.86 22.40 -5.16
N ASP A 177 -1.71 21.87 -6.37
CA ASP A 177 -2.82 21.39 -7.21
C ASP A 177 -3.13 19.90 -7.04
N LYS A 178 -2.43 19.22 -6.10
CA LYS A 178 -2.58 17.79 -5.82
C LYS A 178 -3.44 17.56 -4.57
N THR A 179 -4.08 16.41 -4.56
CA THR A 179 -4.84 15.92 -3.41
C THR A 179 -4.22 14.63 -2.91
N LEU A 180 -3.87 14.57 -1.64
CA LEU A 180 -3.42 13.35 -0.98
C LEU A 180 -4.51 12.86 -0.04
N ILE A 181 -4.85 11.58 -0.16
CA ILE A 181 -5.73 10.87 0.78
C ILE A 181 -4.83 10.09 1.72
N GLU A 182 -4.67 10.55 2.96
CA GLU A 182 -3.89 9.85 3.97
C GLU A 182 -4.78 9.01 4.87
N ALA A 183 -4.47 7.72 4.97
CA ALA A 183 -5.03 6.79 5.94
C ALA A 183 -4.02 6.53 7.05
N VAL A 184 -4.42 6.74 8.30
CA VAL A 184 -3.63 6.44 9.51
C VAL A 184 -4.22 5.21 10.18
N VAL A 185 -3.38 4.20 10.42
CA VAL A 185 -3.72 2.94 11.11
C VAL A 185 -2.90 2.74 12.37
#